data_5bcb3fb1be7cef55304ed94062e9367d
#
_entry.id   5bcb3fb1be7cef55304ed94062e9367d
#
_cell.length_a   1.000
_cell.length_b   1.000
_cell.length_c   1.000
_cell.angle_alpha   90.00
_cell.angle_beta   90.00
_cell.angle_gamma   90.00
#
_symmetry.space_group_name_H-M   'P 1'
#
loop_
_entity.id
_entity.type
_entity.pdbx_description
1 polymer ?
#
loop_
_entity_poly.entity_id
_entity_poly.type
_entity_poly.pdbx_seq_one_letter_code
_entity_poly.pdbx_strand_id
1 'polypeptide(L)'
;MATVDPNNQLLAHASRRRLDFESMRDAMLAVSGDLDLAIGGRAVSLSAAPFTGRRTLYGFIDRLNLDPMFPTFDFASPDVSAAERPTTMVPQQALFAMNHPFVIERARAICRNDSFRSAADDDRRTAALYRTIFNRPPTPREVQLTTAFVRSTPRGDEEPRSVWQYGHGDPAAPVDAAERFRPLPFFDGVNYQIGAEFP
;
A
#
# COMPACT_ATOMS: atom_id res chain seq x y z
N MET A 1 -25.81 3.03 -21.61
CA MET A 1 -25.66 4.43 -21.11
C MET A 1 -24.42 5.10 -21.66
N ALA A 2 -23.23 4.51 -21.62
CA ALA A 2 -22.02 5.11 -22.21
C ALA A 2 -22.09 5.41 -23.72
N THR A 3 -22.99 4.79 -24.45
CA THR A 3 -23.23 5.05 -25.90
C THR A 3 -24.15 6.24 -26.14
N VAL A 4 -24.95 6.63 -25.17
CA VAL A 4 -25.93 7.72 -25.28
C VAL A 4 -25.34 9.06 -24.80
N ASP A 5 -24.49 9.03 -23.77
CA ASP A 5 -23.82 10.21 -23.22
C ASP A 5 -22.35 9.87 -22.94
N PRO A 6 -21.50 9.76 -23.98
CA PRO A 6 -20.10 9.37 -23.80
C PRO A 6 -19.28 10.40 -22.99
N ASN A 7 -19.67 11.66 -23.01
CA ASN A 7 -19.01 12.75 -22.31
C ASN A 7 -19.61 13.05 -20.94
N ASN A 8 -20.61 12.26 -20.51
CA ASN A 8 -21.32 12.42 -19.24
C ASN A 8 -21.86 13.86 -19.01
N GLN A 9 -22.32 14.51 -20.05
CA GLN A 9 -22.86 15.88 -19.98
C GLN A 9 -24.19 15.91 -19.22
N LEU A 10 -24.95 14.82 -19.26
CA LEU A 10 -26.22 14.65 -18.56
C LEU A 10 -26.05 14.05 -17.15
N LEU A 11 -24.83 13.90 -16.67
CA LEU A 11 -24.52 13.29 -15.37
C LEU A 11 -25.16 11.91 -15.17
N ALA A 12 -25.26 11.13 -16.25
CA ALA A 12 -25.88 9.80 -16.25
C ALA A 12 -25.10 8.75 -15.44
N HIS A 13 -23.83 9.01 -15.14
CA HIS A 13 -23.00 8.16 -14.31
C HIS A 13 -21.98 9.01 -13.52
N ALA A 14 -21.49 8.46 -12.41
CA ALA A 14 -20.43 9.11 -11.63
C ALA A 14 -19.10 9.08 -12.41
N SER A 15 -18.44 10.23 -12.48
CA SER A 15 -17.08 10.31 -13.03
C SER A 15 -16.12 9.58 -12.14
N ARG A 16 -15.37 8.62 -12.69
CA ARG A 16 -14.31 7.94 -11.95
C ARG A 16 -13.14 8.90 -11.76
N ARG A 17 -12.88 9.24 -10.52
CA ARG A 17 -11.70 10.01 -10.15
C ARG A 17 -10.75 9.13 -9.35
N ARG A 18 -9.47 9.33 -9.56
CA ARG A 18 -8.45 8.76 -8.69
C ARG A 18 -8.48 9.48 -7.35
N LEU A 19 -8.35 8.74 -6.28
CA LEU A 19 -8.18 9.33 -4.96
C LEU A 19 -6.80 10.00 -4.87
N ASP A 20 -6.74 11.14 -4.24
CA ASP A 20 -5.49 11.73 -3.80
C ASP A 20 -4.84 10.89 -2.70
N PHE A 21 -3.58 11.15 -2.39
CA PHE A 21 -2.83 10.39 -1.40
C PHE A 21 -3.51 10.37 -0.04
N GLU A 22 -4.00 11.52 0.40
CA GLU A 22 -4.62 11.67 1.70
C GLU A 22 -5.89 10.85 1.82
N SER A 23 -6.76 10.94 0.82
CA SER A 23 -8.00 10.16 0.78
C SER A 23 -7.73 8.67 0.62
N MET A 24 -6.73 8.29 -0.16
CA MET A 24 -6.35 6.89 -0.35
C MET A 24 -5.85 6.28 0.97
N ARG A 25 -4.95 6.97 1.68
CA ARG A 25 -4.40 6.50 2.95
C ARG A 25 -5.50 6.42 4.03
N ASP A 26 -6.33 7.45 4.14
CA ASP A 26 -7.45 7.47 5.10
C ASP A 26 -8.46 6.37 4.79
N ALA A 27 -8.74 6.08 3.52
CA ALA A 27 -9.60 4.96 3.11
C ALA A 27 -8.99 3.61 3.51
N MET A 28 -7.67 3.40 3.35
CA MET A 28 -7.00 2.17 3.81
C MET A 28 -7.10 2.00 5.33
N LEU A 29 -6.94 3.08 6.10
CA LEU A 29 -7.12 3.06 7.55
C LEU A 29 -8.56 2.77 7.95
N ALA A 30 -9.54 3.38 7.27
CA ALA A 30 -10.96 3.16 7.55
C ALA A 30 -11.36 1.71 7.29
N VAL A 31 -10.93 1.14 6.16
CA VAL A 31 -11.23 -0.24 5.76
C VAL A 31 -10.58 -1.25 6.70
N SER A 32 -9.38 -0.96 7.21
CA SER A 32 -8.70 -1.81 8.19
C SER A 32 -9.22 -1.67 9.63
N GLY A 33 -10.06 -0.65 9.90
CA GLY A 33 -10.60 -0.37 11.23
C GLY A 33 -9.66 0.43 12.13
N ASP A 34 -8.57 0.97 11.58
CA ASP A 34 -7.54 1.65 12.36
C ASP A 34 -7.60 3.20 12.24
N LEU A 35 -8.62 3.74 11.58
CA LEU A 35 -8.75 5.18 11.40
C LEU A 35 -9.12 5.89 12.71
N ASP A 36 -8.22 6.76 13.19
CA ASP A 36 -8.45 7.65 14.31
C ASP A 36 -9.07 8.97 13.82
N LEU A 37 -10.32 9.22 14.23
CA LEU A 37 -11.10 10.42 13.88
C LEU A 37 -10.89 11.59 14.85
N ALA A 38 -9.99 11.49 15.83
CA ALA A 38 -9.74 12.58 16.77
C ALA A 38 -9.36 13.88 16.04
N ILE A 39 -9.94 14.99 16.48
CA ILE A 39 -9.75 16.32 15.89
C ILE A 39 -8.64 17.06 16.64
N GLY A 40 -7.77 17.77 15.91
CA GLY A 40 -6.72 18.60 16.47
C GLY A 40 -5.49 17.77 16.93
N GLY A 41 -4.64 18.38 17.74
CA GLY A 41 -3.42 17.76 18.24
C GLY A 41 -2.17 18.10 17.40
N ARG A 42 -1.03 17.49 17.76
CA ARG A 42 0.24 17.69 17.06
C ARG A 42 0.25 16.95 15.72
N ALA A 43 1.01 17.49 14.78
CA ALA A 43 1.32 16.81 13.53
C ALA A 43 2.07 15.50 13.78
N VAL A 44 1.80 14.50 12.95
CA VAL A 44 2.33 13.14 13.09
C VAL A 44 3.08 12.71 11.83
N SER A 45 4.10 11.87 11.99
CA SER A 45 4.76 11.23 10.85
C SER A 45 3.80 10.24 10.19
N LEU A 46 3.73 10.26 8.85
CA LEU A 46 2.87 9.36 8.08
C LEU A 46 3.63 8.16 7.51
N SER A 47 4.95 8.28 7.35
CA SER A 47 5.82 7.29 6.70
C SER A 47 6.61 6.42 7.68
N ALA A 48 6.82 6.89 8.91
CA ALA A 48 7.60 6.16 9.90
C ALA A 48 6.75 5.12 10.67
N ALA A 49 7.32 3.95 10.87
CA ALA A 49 6.75 2.95 11.78
C ALA A 49 7.02 3.33 13.26
N PRO A 50 6.11 3.03 14.19
CA PRO A 50 4.79 2.45 13.98
C PRO A 50 3.85 3.42 13.27
N PHE A 51 3.14 2.93 12.24
CA PHE A 51 2.28 3.79 11.44
C PHE A 51 1.08 4.28 12.23
N THR A 52 0.92 5.59 12.24
CA THR A 52 -0.21 6.24 12.93
C THR A 52 -1.54 5.96 12.25
N GLY A 53 -2.59 5.76 13.06
CA GLY A 53 -3.98 5.69 12.61
C GLY A 53 -4.62 7.06 12.37
N ARG A 54 -3.93 8.16 12.68
CA ARG A 54 -4.45 9.52 12.49
C ARG A 54 -4.74 9.80 11.03
N ARG A 55 -5.77 10.62 10.78
CA ARG A 55 -6.08 11.10 9.43
C ARG A 55 -4.87 11.78 8.82
N THR A 56 -4.67 11.57 7.53
CA THR A 56 -3.54 12.12 6.77
C THR A 56 -3.49 13.64 6.79
N LEU A 57 -4.64 14.30 7.01
CA LEU A 57 -4.72 15.76 7.23
C LEU A 57 -3.80 16.26 8.35
N TYR A 58 -3.51 15.42 9.35
CA TYR A 58 -2.63 15.77 10.47
C TYR A 58 -1.17 15.35 10.25
N GLY A 59 -0.83 14.95 9.01
CA GLY A 59 0.54 14.62 8.63
C GLY A 59 1.49 15.82 8.77
N PHE A 60 2.68 15.55 9.29
CA PHE A 60 3.74 16.55 9.35
C PHE A 60 4.29 16.80 7.95
N ILE A 61 4.29 18.06 7.52
CA ILE A 61 4.85 18.51 6.25
C ILE A 61 6.05 19.43 6.54
N ASP A 62 7.23 18.92 6.22
CA ASP A 62 8.46 19.73 6.22
C ASP A 62 8.70 20.26 4.80
N ARG A 63 8.68 21.59 4.67
CA ARG A 63 8.89 22.26 3.37
C ARG A 63 10.30 22.05 2.83
N LEU A 64 11.29 21.94 3.70
CA LEU A 64 12.69 21.77 3.32
C LEU A 64 13.06 20.31 3.07
N ASN A 65 12.31 19.38 3.65
CA ASN A 65 12.57 17.95 3.54
C ASN A 65 11.24 17.20 3.42
N LEU A 66 10.58 17.36 2.27
CA LEU A 66 9.32 16.69 1.99
C LEU A 66 9.57 15.17 1.82
N ASP A 67 8.82 14.38 2.55
CA ASP A 67 8.88 12.92 2.43
C ASP A 67 8.64 12.49 0.97
N PRO A 68 9.51 11.63 0.39
CA PRO A 68 9.44 11.20 -1.01
C PRO A 68 8.11 10.54 -1.41
N MET A 69 7.33 10.07 -0.46
CA MET A 69 6.02 9.51 -0.70
C MET A 69 5.02 10.56 -1.21
N PHE A 70 5.10 11.79 -0.69
CA PHE A 70 4.18 12.85 -1.10
C PHE A 70 4.31 13.21 -2.59
N PRO A 71 5.51 13.54 -3.12
CA PRO A 71 5.68 13.81 -4.55
C PRO A 71 5.32 12.60 -5.43
N THR A 72 5.60 11.38 -4.96
CA THR A 72 5.24 10.15 -5.68
C THR A 72 3.73 10.05 -5.94
N PHE A 73 2.91 10.61 -5.06
CA PHE A 73 1.45 10.62 -5.16
C PHE A 73 0.87 12.00 -5.53
N ASP A 74 1.61 12.78 -6.28
CA ASP A 74 1.13 14.06 -6.84
C ASP A 74 0.73 15.09 -5.77
N PHE A 75 1.35 15.03 -4.59
CA PHE A 75 1.14 16.05 -3.58
C PHE A 75 1.65 17.40 -4.08
N ALA A 76 0.89 18.46 -3.84
CA ALA A 76 1.30 19.79 -4.24
C ALA A 76 2.59 20.22 -3.50
N SER A 77 3.55 20.79 -4.22
CA SER A 77 4.74 21.35 -3.58
C SER A 77 4.34 22.44 -2.59
N PRO A 78 4.83 22.40 -1.35
CA PRO A 78 4.55 23.45 -0.37
C PRO A 78 5.22 24.79 -0.68
N ASP A 79 6.13 24.83 -1.67
CA ASP A 79 6.90 26.01 -2.04
C ASP A 79 6.30 26.80 -3.20
N VAL A 80 5.36 26.21 -3.93
CA VAL A 80 4.80 26.80 -5.16
C VAL A 80 3.28 26.79 -5.07
N SER A 81 2.68 27.93 -5.46
CA SER A 81 1.23 27.99 -5.64
C SER A 81 0.82 27.11 -6.83
N ALA A 82 -0.08 26.20 -6.61
CA ALA A 82 -0.64 25.33 -7.64
C ALA A 82 -2.16 25.52 -7.71
N ALA A 83 -2.69 25.82 -8.89
CA ALA A 83 -4.12 25.94 -9.11
C ALA A 83 -4.81 24.57 -9.05
N GLU A 84 -4.10 23.51 -9.46
CA GLU A 84 -4.57 22.15 -9.48
C GLU A 84 -3.40 21.20 -9.23
N ARG A 85 -3.67 20.05 -8.58
CA ARG A 85 -2.66 18.99 -8.43
C ARG A 85 -2.51 18.23 -9.73
N PRO A 86 -1.29 17.89 -10.14
CA PRO A 86 -1.08 16.98 -11.25
C PRO A 86 -1.72 15.62 -10.93
N THR A 87 -2.06 14.86 -11.97
CA THR A 87 -2.50 13.48 -11.83
C THR A 87 -1.65 12.62 -12.74
N THR A 88 -0.65 11.96 -12.15
CA THR A 88 0.30 11.11 -12.88
C THR A 88 0.12 9.64 -12.53
N MET A 89 0.55 8.76 -13.42
CA MET A 89 0.66 7.34 -13.15
C MET A 89 2.12 6.94 -13.29
N VAL A 90 2.76 6.67 -12.16
CA VAL A 90 4.15 6.25 -12.10
C VAL A 90 4.29 4.88 -11.46
N PRO A 91 5.28 4.06 -11.88
CA PRO A 91 5.47 2.70 -11.35
C PRO A 91 5.63 2.65 -9.83
N GLN A 92 6.22 3.68 -9.23
CA GLN A 92 6.43 3.78 -7.78
C GLN A 92 5.14 3.72 -6.97
N GLN A 93 4.03 4.23 -7.51
CA GLN A 93 2.71 4.15 -6.86
C GLN A 93 2.21 2.70 -6.80
N ALA A 94 2.43 1.93 -7.87
CA ALA A 94 2.09 0.50 -7.87
C ALA A 94 3.00 -0.29 -6.91
N LEU A 95 4.29 0.00 -6.90
CA LEU A 95 5.23 -0.61 -5.97
C LEU A 95 4.90 -0.31 -4.51
N PHE A 96 4.49 0.91 -4.19
CA PHE A 96 3.99 1.26 -2.87
C PHE A 96 2.79 0.39 -2.49
N ALA A 97 1.79 0.30 -3.36
CA ALA A 97 0.58 -0.48 -3.09
C ALA A 97 0.87 -1.98 -2.89
N MET A 98 1.91 -2.51 -3.53
CA MET A 98 2.28 -3.92 -3.45
C MET A 98 3.20 -4.24 -2.27
N ASN A 99 4.14 -3.35 -1.93
CA ASN A 99 5.28 -3.70 -1.10
C ASN A 99 5.42 -2.85 0.18
N HIS A 100 4.75 -1.69 0.27
CA HIS A 100 4.98 -0.80 1.40
C HIS A 100 4.47 -1.41 2.71
N PRO A 101 5.27 -1.40 3.80
CA PRO A 101 4.88 -2.00 5.08
C PRO A 101 3.53 -1.51 5.61
N PHE A 102 3.22 -0.22 5.45
CA PHE A 102 1.91 0.33 5.81
C PHE A 102 0.76 -0.42 5.14
N VAL A 103 0.85 -0.69 3.83
CA VAL A 103 -0.20 -1.39 3.07
C VAL A 103 -0.33 -2.84 3.54
N ILE A 104 0.82 -3.49 3.76
CA ILE A 104 0.86 -4.88 4.27
C ILE A 104 0.22 -4.96 5.66
N GLU A 105 0.50 -4.02 6.56
CA GLU A 105 -0.14 -3.98 7.88
C GLU A 105 -1.66 -3.78 7.78
N ARG A 106 -2.14 -2.92 6.88
CA ARG A 106 -3.59 -2.73 6.66
C ARG A 106 -4.23 -4.00 6.12
N ALA A 107 -3.59 -4.66 5.16
CA ALA A 107 -4.07 -5.95 4.65
C ALA A 107 -4.16 -7.01 5.75
N ARG A 108 -3.15 -7.11 6.61
CA ARG A 108 -3.16 -8.01 7.78
C ARG A 108 -4.26 -7.65 8.78
N ALA A 109 -4.52 -6.35 8.99
CA ALA A 109 -5.61 -5.91 9.86
C ALA A 109 -6.98 -6.31 9.31
N ILE A 110 -7.22 -6.17 8.01
CA ILE A 110 -8.45 -6.65 7.35
C ILE A 110 -8.62 -8.15 7.53
N CYS A 111 -7.54 -8.94 7.37
CA CYS A 111 -7.61 -10.39 7.56
C CYS A 111 -7.88 -10.81 9.02
N ARG A 112 -7.65 -9.94 10.00
CA ARG A 112 -7.99 -10.17 11.41
C ARG A 112 -9.44 -9.84 11.74
N ASN A 113 -10.17 -9.19 10.85
CA ASN A 113 -11.57 -8.83 11.05
C ASN A 113 -12.44 -10.10 11.18
N ASP A 114 -13.41 -10.06 12.08
CA ASP A 114 -14.29 -11.19 12.37
C ASP A 114 -15.08 -11.66 11.15
N SER A 115 -15.53 -10.74 10.29
CA SER A 115 -16.22 -11.08 9.05
C SER A 115 -15.39 -11.94 8.09
N PHE A 116 -14.06 -11.74 8.08
CA PHE A 116 -13.14 -12.55 7.29
C PHE A 116 -12.80 -13.86 7.99
N ARG A 117 -12.52 -13.83 9.29
CA ARG A 117 -12.09 -15.00 10.05
C ARG A 117 -13.19 -16.03 10.23
N SER A 118 -14.45 -15.60 10.42
CA SER A 118 -15.61 -16.48 10.58
C SER A 118 -16.13 -17.07 9.26
N ALA A 119 -15.62 -16.60 8.12
CA ALA A 119 -16.03 -17.11 6.82
C ALA A 119 -15.60 -18.58 6.63
N ALA A 120 -16.55 -19.43 6.27
CA ALA A 120 -16.37 -20.89 6.24
C ALA A 120 -15.43 -21.38 5.12
N ASP A 121 -15.36 -20.65 4.02
CA ASP A 121 -14.61 -21.01 2.82
C ASP A 121 -13.98 -19.78 2.15
N ASP A 122 -13.13 -20.02 1.14
CA ASP A 122 -12.40 -18.97 0.44
C ASP A 122 -13.33 -18.09 -0.42
N ASP A 123 -14.45 -18.61 -0.89
CA ASP A 123 -15.45 -17.83 -1.66
C ASP A 123 -16.13 -16.80 -0.75
N ARG A 124 -16.50 -17.21 0.46
CA ARG A 124 -17.08 -16.32 1.47
C ARG A 124 -16.06 -15.32 2.00
N ARG A 125 -14.79 -15.74 2.19
CA ARG A 125 -13.69 -14.81 2.52
C ARG A 125 -13.50 -13.77 1.43
N THR A 126 -13.51 -14.18 0.17
CA THR A 126 -13.46 -13.28 -0.98
C THR A 126 -14.64 -12.30 -0.96
N ALA A 127 -15.85 -12.79 -0.71
CA ALA A 127 -17.04 -11.95 -0.61
C ALA A 127 -16.94 -10.94 0.54
N ALA A 128 -16.40 -11.34 1.70
CA ALA A 128 -16.17 -10.46 2.84
C ALA A 128 -15.17 -9.36 2.48
N LEU A 129 -14.02 -9.70 1.85
CA LEU A 129 -13.03 -8.73 1.39
C LEU A 129 -13.62 -7.71 0.41
N TYR A 130 -14.36 -8.16 -0.60
CA TYR A 130 -14.94 -7.27 -1.59
C TYR A 130 -15.98 -6.32 -0.98
N ARG A 131 -16.78 -6.79 -0.03
CA ARG A 131 -17.72 -5.92 0.70
C ARG A 131 -17.00 -4.89 1.56
N THR A 132 -15.94 -5.30 2.25
CA THR A 132 -15.17 -4.42 3.13
C THR A 132 -14.39 -3.37 2.33
N ILE A 133 -13.71 -3.76 1.26
CA ILE A 133 -12.81 -2.89 0.50
C ILE A 133 -13.56 -2.06 -0.55
N PHE A 134 -14.48 -2.69 -1.29
CA PHE A 134 -15.14 -2.08 -2.45
C PHE A 134 -16.62 -1.77 -2.24
N ASN A 135 -17.16 -2.09 -1.05
CA ASN A 135 -18.58 -1.93 -0.71
C ASN A 135 -19.55 -2.55 -1.75
N ARG A 136 -19.13 -3.65 -2.39
CA ARG A 136 -19.92 -4.42 -3.34
C ARG A 136 -19.59 -5.91 -3.26
N PRO A 137 -20.50 -6.78 -3.69
CA PRO A 137 -20.16 -8.19 -3.85
C PRO A 137 -19.17 -8.39 -5.01
N PRO A 138 -18.33 -9.45 -4.96
CA PRO A 138 -17.49 -9.84 -6.09
C PRO A 138 -18.36 -10.43 -7.23
N THR A 139 -17.88 -10.30 -8.45
CA THR A 139 -18.43 -11.05 -9.59
C THR A 139 -17.94 -12.51 -9.52
N PRO A 140 -18.63 -13.47 -10.20
CA PRO A 140 -18.18 -14.86 -10.23
C PRO A 140 -16.74 -15.02 -10.73
N ARG A 141 -16.32 -14.20 -11.70
CA ARG A 141 -14.96 -14.20 -12.23
C ARG A 141 -13.93 -13.74 -11.20
N GLU A 142 -14.26 -12.70 -10.42
CA GLU A 142 -13.39 -12.20 -9.34
C GLU A 142 -13.22 -13.26 -8.25
N VAL A 143 -14.27 -13.96 -7.85
CA VAL A 143 -14.18 -15.08 -6.90
C VAL A 143 -13.25 -16.16 -7.45
N GLN A 144 -13.45 -16.57 -8.70
CA GLN A 144 -12.64 -17.60 -9.35
C GLN A 144 -11.15 -17.22 -9.38
N LEU A 145 -10.83 -15.98 -9.79
CA LEU A 145 -9.44 -15.50 -9.86
C LEU A 145 -8.80 -15.43 -8.47
N THR A 146 -9.52 -14.89 -7.48
CA THR A 146 -9.02 -14.78 -6.11
C THR A 146 -8.75 -16.16 -5.50
N THR A 147 -9.69 -17.09 -5.65
CA THR A 147 -9.57 -18.44 -5.12
C THR A 147 -8.44 -19.22 -5.81
N ALA A 148 -8.28 -19.06 -7.13
CA ALA A 148 -7.17 -19.65 -7.87
C ALA A 148 -5.82 -19.12 -7.38
N PHE A 149 -5.71 -17.80 -7.17
CA PHE A 149 -4.50 -17.17 -6.64
C PHE A 149 -4.15 -17.70 -5.24
N VAL A 150 -5.12 -17.72 -4.32
CA VAL A 150 -4.92 -18.23 -2.95
C VAL A 150 -4.44 -19.67 -2.95
N ARG A 151 -5.02 -20.53 -3.83
CA ARG A 151 -4.64 -21.95 -3.95
C ARG A 151 -3.26 -22.16 -4.59
N SER A 152 -2.86 -21.29 -5.49
CA SER A 152 -1.54 -21.36 -6.14
C SER A 152 -0.41 -20.80 -5.29
N THR A 153 -0.73 -20.00 -4.27
CA THR A 153 0.26 -19.40 -3.39
C THR A 153 0.67 -20.40 -2.32
N PRO A 154 1.96 -20.76 -2.18
CA PRO A 154 2.44 -21.63 -1.12
C PRO A 154 2.06 -21.07 0.26
N ARG A 155 1.42 -21.88 1.07
CA ARG A 155 1.19 -21.56 2.49
C ARG A 155 2.48 -21.87 3.23
N GLY A 156 3.36 -20.87 3.32
CA GLY A 156 4.53 -20.95 4.18
C GLY A 156 4.13 -20.58 5.60
N ASP A 157 4.40 -21.42 6.56
CA ASP A 157 4.34 -21.11 7.99
C ASP A 157 5.54 -20.22 8.40
N GLU A 158 6.35 -19.83 7.43
CA GLU A 158 7.47 -18.92 7.65
C GLU A 158 6.94 -17.50 7.82
N GLU A 159 7.35 -16.86 8.92
CA GLU A 159 7.26 -15.39 9.03
C GLU A 159 7.75 -14.78 7.72
N PRO A 160 7.06 -13.75 7.19
CA PRO A 160 7.51 -13.14 5.95
C PRO A 160 8.94 -12.65 6.17
N ARG A 161 9.89 -13.40 5.66
CA ARG A 161 11.26 -12.94 5.49
C ARG A 161 11.15 -11.62 4.77
N SER A 162 11.92 -10.63 5.17
CA SER A 162 11.93 -9.36 4.44
C SER A 162 12.07 -9.70 2.96
N VAL A 163 11.12 -9.26 2.15
CA VAL A 163 10.99 -9.65 0.73
C VAL A 163 12.28 -9.32 -0.04
N TRP A 164 13.10 -8.43 0.53
CA TRP A 164 14.36 -7.99 -0.01
C TRP A 164 15.44 -8.07 1.06
N GLN A 165 16.50 -8.80 0.77
CA GLN A 165 17.73 -8.78 1.56
C GLN A 165 18.84 -8.20 0.68
N TYR A 166 19.54 -7.22 1.21
CA TYR A 166 20.74 -6.70 0.58
C TYR A 166 21.94 -7.53 1.02
N GLY A 167 22.78 -7.86 0.07
CA GLY A 167 23.96 -8.66 0.32
C GLY A 167 24.89 -8.64 -0.87
N HIS A 168 25.99 -9.33 -0.79
CA HIS A 168 26.90 -9.55 -1.88
C HIS A 168 26.92 -11.03 -2.25
N GLY A 169 27.01 -11.31 -3.53
CA GLY A 169 27.21 -12.65 -4.09
C GLY A 169 28.49 -12.68 -4.91
N ASP A 170 28.95 -13.88 -5.22
CA ASP A 170 30.05 -14.06 -6.16
C ASP A 170 29.55 -13.82 -7.59
N PRO A 171 30.03 -12.76 -8.30
CA PRO A 171 29.59 -12.45 -9.65
C PRO A 171 30.01 -13.52 -10.70
N ALA A 172 30.94 -14.39 -10.35
CA ALA A 172 31.38 -15.50 -11.21
C ALA A 172 30.53 -16.77 -10.99
N ALA A 173 29.59 -16.79 -10.05
CA ALA A 173 28.76 -17.96 -9.79
C ALA A 173 27.59 -18.05 -10.77
N PRO A 174 27.17 -19.27 -11.19
CA PRO A 174 25.99 -19.47 -12.00
C PRO A 174 24.73 -18.91 -11.29
N VAL A 175 23.73 -18.49 -12.07
CA VAL A 175 22.51 -17.79 -11.61
C VAL A 175 21.72 -18.57 -10.53
N ASP A 176 21.90 -19.87 -10.42
CA ASP A 176 21.25 -20.74 -9.42
C ASP A 176 21.92 -20.78 -8.05
N ALA A 177 22.94 -19.98 -7.81
CA ALA A 177 23.70 -20.02 -6.56
C ALA A 177 23.13 -19.08 -5.47
N ALA A 178 21.83 -19.18 -5.16
CA ALA A 178 21.26 -18.59 -3.96
C ALA A 178 21.99 -18.99 -2.66
N GLU A 179 22.71 -20.11 -2.68
CA GLU A 179 23.54 -20.61 -1.58
C GLU A 179 24.77 -19.75 -1.26
N ARG A 180 25.17 -18.85 -2.16
CA ARG A 180 26.36 -17.98 -1.97
C ARG A 180 26.04 -16.53 -1.70
N PHE A 181 24.75 -16.20 -1.54
CA PHE A 181 24.33 -14.88 -1.12
C PHE A 181 24.70 -14.68 0.36
N ARG A 182 25.51 -13.68 0.63
CA ARG A 182 25.83 -13.26 1.99
C ARG A 182 25.06 -11.97 2.30
N PRO A 183 24.03 -12.03 3.16
CA PRO A 183 23.29 -10.84 3.54
C PRO A 183 24.21 -9.88 4.30
N LEU A 184 24.06 -8.59 4.06
CA LEU A 184 24.73 -7.56 4.84
C LEU A 184 24.03 -7.45 6.20
N PRO A 185 24.70 -7.75 7.32
CA PRO A 185 24.06 -7.90 8.63
C PRO A 185 23.54 -6.58 9.21
N PHE A 186 23.86 -5.45 8.58
CA PHE A 186 23.52 -4.11 9.07
C PHE A 186 22.60 -3.32 8.14
N PHE A 187 22.12 -3.92 7.06
CA PHE A 187 21.25 -3.25 6.11
C PHE A 187 19.82 -3.74 6.30
N ASP A 188 19.09 -3.10 7.19
CA ASP A 188 17.65 -3.34 7.41
C ASP A 188 16.74 -2.47 6.49
N GLY A 189 17.33 -1.74 5.56
CA GLY A 189 16.63 -0.84 4.63
C GLY A 189 16.20 0.49 5.25
N VAL A 190 16.37 0.68 6.55
CA VAL A 190 15.89 1.87 7.28
C VAL A 190 17.04 2.66 7.91
N ASN A 191 18.14 2.00 8.29
CA ASN A 191 19.25 2.64 8.99
C ASN A 191 20.59 2.36 8.29
N TYR A 192 20.96 3.23 7.35
CA TYR A 192 22.32 3.30 6.89
C TYR A 192 23.16 4.00 7.97
N GLN A 193 23.89 3.23 8.77
CA GLN A 193 24.90 3.81 9.65
C GLN A 193 26.15 4.12 8.83
N ILE A 194 26.37 5.41 8.59
CA ILE A 194 27.62 5.92 8.02
C ILE A 194 28.74 5.52 9.00
N GLY A 195 29.61 4.60 8.62
CA GLY A 195 30.74 4.18 9.43
C GLY A 195 31.05 2.67 9.45
N ALA A 196 30.25 1.84 8.79
CA ALA A 196 30.66 0.46 8.57
C ALA A 196 31.73 0.43 7.47
N GLU A 197 32.96 0.11 7.82
CA GLU A 197 33.99 -0.18 6.85
C GLU A 197 33.54 -1.37 6.00
N PHE A 198 33.44 -1.17 4.68
CA PHE A 198 33.27 -2.28 3.74
C PHE A 198 34.54 -3.14 3.80
N PRO A 199 34.42 -4.46 3.92
CA PRO A 199 35.56 -5.34 3.85
C PRO A 199 36.25 -5.31 2.47
#